data_dfbd53a77b1fe2b9797dce2840746a2b
#
_entry.id   dfbd53a77b1fe2b9797dce2840746a2b
#
_cell.length_a   1.000
_cell.length_b   1.000
_cell.length_c   1.000
_cell.angle_alpha   90.00
_cell.angle_beta   90.00
_cell.angle_gamma   90.00
#
_symmetry.space_group_name_H-M   'P 1'
#
loop_
_entity.id
_entity.type
_entity.pdbx_description
1 polymer ?
#
loop_
_entity_poly.entity_id
_entity_poly.type
_entity_poly.pdbx_seq_one_letter_code
_entity_poly.pdbx_strand_id
1 'polypeptide(L)'
;AAGAAGELTGLLIMAAYHRVKGRNPHTILIPDSAHGTNPASVTLAGFRAQHIPSDARGMVDVAALRKAVDADTAGLMLTNPNTLGLFEEDVAEIAEIVHGVDGLVYYDGANLNAILGVVRPGDMGFDIVHSNLHKTFATPHGGGGPGAGPVAVVEHLAPFLPGPVPRRTPDGIRWVMPERSIGRVHGHHGNFLVVLRALTYMRALG
;
A
#
# COMPACT_ATOMS: atom_id res chain seq x y z
N ALA A 1 5.04 13.37 -5.89
CA ALA A 1 5.58 12.38 -4.98
C ALA A 1 4.96 12.58 -3.60
N ALA A 2 3.94 11.90 -3.26
CA ALA A 2 3.34 11.85 -1.93
C ALA A 2 2.73 10.45 -1.78
N GLY A 3 1.50 10.30 -1.29
CA GLY A 3 0.83 9.01 -1.22
C GLY A 3 0.67 8.32 -2.56
N ALA A 4 0.31 9.06 -3.61
CA ALA A 4 0.15 8.51 -4.95
C ALA A 4 1.43 7.81 -5.50
N ALA A 5 2.62 8.29 -5.14
CA ALA A 5 3.86 7.58 -5.49
C ALA A 5 4.01 6.26 -4.72
N GLY A 6 3.53 6.20 -3.48
CA GLY A 6 3.44 4.97 -2.69
C GLY A 6 2.43 3.98 -3.29
N GLU A 7 1.25 4.47 -3.69
CA GLU A 7 0.24 3.66 -4.37
C GLU A 7 0.80 3.01 -5.64
N LEU A 8 1.37 3.81 -6.53
CA LEU A 8 1.99 3.31 -7.75
C LEU A 8 3.11 2.31 -7.46
N THR A 9 3.97 2.59 -6.48
CA THR A 9 5.06 1.69 -6.08
C THR A 9 4.53 0.33 -5.66
N GLY A 10 3.51 0.29 -4.80
CA GLY A 10 2.91 -0.97 -4.35
C GLY A 10 2.28 -1.77 -5.49
N LEU A 11 1.58 -1.10 -6.41
CA LEU A 11 1.00 -1.75 -7.59
C LEU A 11 2.07 -2.30 -8.54
N LEU A 12 3.19 -1.61 -8.72
CA LEU A 12 4.32 -2.10 -9.52
C LEU A 12 4.98 -3.32 -8.86
N ILE A 13 5.08 -3.35 -7.51
CA ILE A 13 5.56 -4.53 -6.77
C ILE A 13 4.59 -5.70 -7.00
N MET A 14 3.29 -5.48 -6.90
CA MET A 14 2.26 -6.48 -7.16
C MET A 14 2.37 -7.06 -8.58
N ALA A 15 2.51 -6.19 -9.59
CA ALA A 15 2.72 -6.62 -10.98
C ALA A 15 3.99 -7.48 -11.15
N ALA A 16 5.09 -7.07 -10.52
CA ALA A 16 6.36 -7.80 -10.59
C ALA A 16 6.26 -9.17 -9.89
N TYR A 17 5.59 -9.24 -8.75
CA TYR A 17 5.33 -10.49 -8.03
C TYR A 17 4.57 -11.50 -8.89
N HIS A 18 3.43 -11.10 -9.45
CA HIS A 18 2.63 -11.99 -10.30
C HIS A 18 3.40 -12.45 -11.54
N ARG A 19 4.15 -11.55 -12.18
CA ARG A 19 4.98 -11.90 -13.35
C ARG A 19 6.02 -12.98 -13.02
N VAL A 20 6.68 -12.88 -11.88
CA VAL A 20 7.67 -13.88 -11.44
C VAL A 20 7.01 -15.23 -11.14
N LYS A 21 5.76 -15.23 -10.68
CA LYS A 21 4.96 -16.45 -10.50
C LYS A 21 4.38 -17.02 -11.80
N GLY A 22 4.68 -16.42 -12.95
CA GLY A 22 4.11 -16.82 -14.24
C GLY A 22 2.64 -16.47 -14.41
N ARG A 23 2.09 -15.57 -13.57
CA ARG A 23 0.72 -15.07 -13.64
C ARG A 23 0.69 -13.70 -14.30
N ASN A 24 -0.42 -13.40 -14.96
CA ASN A 24 -0.66 -12.08 -15.55
C ASN A 24 -2.10 -11.60 -15.28
N PRO A 25 -2.50 -11.48 -14.01
CA PRO A 25 -3.82 -10.97 -13.68
C PRO A 25 -3.91 -9.47 -14.02
N HIS A 26 -5.09 -9.00 -14.41
CA HIS A 26 -5.28 -7.64 -14.89
C HIS A 26 -6.16 -6.78 -13.98
N THR A 27 -6.80 -7.37 -12.96
CA THR A 27 -7.83 -6.69 -12.17
C THR A 27 -7.34 -6.39 -10.75
N ILE A 28 -7.49 -5.14 -10.32
CA ILE A 28 -7.39 -4.71 -8.92
C ILE A 28 -8.79 -4.35 -8.43
N LEU A 29 -9.21 -4.98 -7.34
CA LEU A 29 -10.47 -4.68 -6.67
C LEU A 29 -10.32 -3.43 -5.80
N ILE A 30 -11.32 -2.56 -5.80
CA ILE A 30 -11.32 -1.30 -5.05
C ILE A 30 -12.71 -1.09 -4.47
N PRO A 31 -12.88 -0.83 -3.16
CA PRO A 31 -14.17 -0.39 -2.60
C PRO A 31 -14.68 0.88 -3.29
N ASP A 32 -15.99 1.02 -3.43
CA ASP A 32 -16.60 2.23 -3.98
C ASP A 32 -16.40 3.47 -3.09
N SER A 33 -16.11 3.26 -1.80
CA SER A 33 -15.72 4.28 -0.83
C SER A 33 -14.24 4.71 -0.94
N ALA A 34 -13.44 4.14 -1.84
CA ALA A 34 -12.02 4.43 -1.95
C ALA A 34 -11.75 5.85 -2.45
N HIS A 35 -10.58 6.39 -2.07
CA HIS A 35 -10.11 7.67 -2.58
C HIS A 35 -9.88 7.63 -4.10
N GLY A 36 -10.21 8.71 -4.81
CA GLY A 36 -10.13 8.78 -6.28
C GLY A 36 -8.74 8.56 -6.87
N THR A 37 -7.64 8.68 -6.09
CA THR A 37 -6.31 8.34 -6.57
C THR A 37 -6.07 6.83 -6.70
N ASN A 38 -6.80 5.98 -5.96
CA ASN A 38 -6.63 4.53 -6.05
C ASN A 38 -6.93 4.02 -7.47
N PRO A 39 -8.11 4.24 -8.08
CA PRO A 39 -8.38 3.80 -9.45
C PRO A 39 -7.44 4.47 -10.48
N ALA A 40 -7.01 5.71 -10.25
CA ALA A 40 -6.04 6.38 -11.12
C ALA A 40 -4.67 5.70 -11.08
N SER A 41 -4.17 5.36 -9.89
CA SER A 41 -2.90 4.64 -9.70
C SER A 41 -2.96 3.25 -10.30
N VAL A 42 -4.09 2.53 -10.17
CA VAL A 42 -4.34 1.22 -10.77
C VAL A 42 -4.22 1.28 -12.28
N THR A 43 -4.88 2.25 -12.92
CA THR A 43 -4.80 2.45 -14.38
C THR A 43 -3.37 2.81 -14.81
N LEU A 44 -2.69 3.67 -14.07
CA LEU A 44 -1.31 4.05 -14.36
C LEU A 44 -0.33 2.87 -14.26
N ALA A 45 -0.59 1.93 -13.37
CA ALA A 45 0.20 0.70 -13.21
C ALA A 45 -0.12 -0.37 -14.28
N GLY A 46 -1.10 -0.12 -15.15
CA GLY A 46 -1.49 -1.04 -16.23
C GLY A 46 -2.55 -2.07 -15.86
N PHE A 47 -3.17 -1.93 -14.68
CA PHE A 47 -4.28 -2.77 -14.25
C PHE A 47 -5.64 -2.15 -14.59
N ARG A 48 -6.68 -2.95 -14.50
CA ARG A 48 -8.08 -2.54 -14.56
C ARG A 48 -8.64 -2.42 -13.13
N ALA A 49 -9.23 -1.29 -12.80
CA ALA A 49 -9.95 -1.12 -11.54
C ALA A 49 -11.36 -1.73 -11.65
N GLN A 50 -11.74 -2.55 -10.67
CA GLN A 50 -13.08 -3.08 -10.50
C GLN A 50 -13.61 -2.68 -9.13
N HIS A 51 -14.72 -1.95 -9.11
CA HIS A 51 -15.33 -1.47 -7.88
C HIS A 51 -16.14 -2.57 -7.19
N ILE A 52 -15.98 -2.65 -5.88
CA ILE A 52 -16.78 -3.47 -4.97
C ILE A 52 -17.73 -2.55 -4.22
N PRO A 53 -19.05 -2.81 -4.22
CA PRO A 53 -20.00 -1.97 -3.51
C PRO A 53 -19.81 -2.03 -2.00
N SER A 54 -20.24 -0.96 -1.32
CA SER A 54 -20.41 -0.96 0.13
C SER A 54 -21.72 -1.63 0.54
N ASP A 55 -21.72 -2.24 1.72
CA ASP A 55 -22.91 -2.75 2.37
C ASP A 55 -23.76 -1.62 3.01
N ALA A 56 -24.89 -1.96 3.66
CA ALA A 56 -25.75 -0.99 4.32
C ALA A 56 -25.07 -0.25 5.50
N ARG A 57 -23.94 -0.76 6.01
CA ARG A 57 -23.13 -0.14 7.08
C ARG A 57 -22.07 0.81 6.50
N GLY A 58 -21.88 0.84 5.19
CA GLY A 58 -20.85 1.62 4.52
C GLY A 58 -19.47 0.96 4.51
N MET A 59 -19.39 -0.34 4.76
CA MET A 59 -18.20 -1.18 4.68
C MET A 59 -18.23 -2.03 3.42
N VAL A 60 -17.14 -2.72 3.10
CA VAL A 60 -17.07 -3.61 1.92
C VAL A 60 -18.17 -4.68 1.99
N ASP A 61 -18.97 -4.81 0.93
CA ASP A 61 -19.88 -5.95 0.78
C ASP A 61 -19.08 -7.22 0.50
N VAL A 62 -18.86 -8.02 1.54
CA VAL A 62 -18.09 -9.27 1.47
C VAL A 62 -18.71 -10.28 0.51
N ALA A 63 -20.05 -10.31 0.40
CA ALA A 63 -20.74 -11.22 -0.53
C ALA A 63 -20.49 -10.78 -2.00
N ALA A 64 -20.49 -9.49 -2.27
CA ALA A 64 -20.13 -8.96 -3.57
C ALA A 64 -18.64 -9.20 -3.88
N LEU A 65 -17.76 -9.02 -2.90
CA LEU A 65 -16.33 -9.32 -3.04
C LEU A 65 -16.10 -10.78 -3.43
N ARG A 66 -16.72 -11.75 -2.74
CA ARG A 66 -16.61 -13.19 -3.05
C ARG A 66 -17.03 -13.53 -4.47
N LYS A 67 -18.01 -12.80 -5.03
CA LYS A 67 -18.46 -12.99 -6.43
C LYS A 67 -17.52 -12.34 -7.45
N ALA A 68 -16.81 -11.29 -7.04
CA ALA A 68 -15.95 -10.51 -7.93
C ALA A 68 -14.53 -11.09 -8.05
N VAL A 69 -14.08 -11.81 -7.01
CA VAL A 69 -12.75 -12.42 -6.96
C VAL A 69 -12.67 -13.62 -7.89
N ASP A 70 -11.65 -13.63 -8.76
CA ASP A 70 -11.38 -14.70 -9.71
C ASP A 70 -9.88 -14.84 -10.00
N ALA A 71 -9.51 -15.67 -10.98
CA ALA A 71 -8.12 -15.90 -11.37
C ALA A 71 -7.46 -14.68 -12.03
N ASP A 72 -8.23 -13.71 -12.52
CA ASP A 72 -7.73 -12.44 -13.08
C ASP A 72 -7.52 -11.36 -12.01
N THR A 73 -7.84 -11.66 -10.75
CA THR A 73 -7.65 -10.76 -9.63
C THR A 73 -6.18 -10.72 -9.23
N ALA A 74 -5.52 -9.57 -9.41
CA ALA A 74 -4.16 -9.32 -8.94
C ALA A 74 -4.12 -8.98 -7.44
N GLY A 75 -5.15 -8.29 -6.96
CA GLY A 75 -5.25 -7.92 -5.56
C GLY A 75 -6.40 -6.95 -5.28
N LEU A 76 -6.40 -6.46 -4.05
CA LEU A 76 -7.37 -5.47 -3.55
C LEU A 76 -6.63 -4.29 -2.93
N MET A 77 -7.06 -3.06 -3.23
CA MET A 77 -6.63 -1.85 -2.53
C MET A 77 -7.69 -1.43 -1.52
N LEU A 78 -7.29 -1.32 -0.27
CA LEU A 78 -8.19 -0.98 0.83
C LEU A 78 -7.59 0.12 1.71
N THR A 79 -8.42 1.06 2.13
CA THR A 79 -8.11 2.04 3.18
C THR A 79 -8.85 1.62 4.45
N ASN A 80 -8.17 1.48 5.57
CA ASN A 80 -8.80 1.12 6.84
C ASN A 80 -8.26 1.99 8.01
N PRO A 81 -9.09 2.80 8.68
CA PRO A 81 -10.51 3.06 8.40
C PRO A 81 -10.73 3.63 7.00
N ASN A 82 -11.91 3.40 6.42
CA ASN A 82 -12.26 3.87 5.08
C ASN A 82 -12.45 5.40 5.03
N THR A 83 -12.75 5.96 3.86
CA THR A 83 -12.90 7.42 3.68
C THR A 83 -14.12 7.99 4.39
N LEU A 84 -15.06 7.16 4.83
CA LEU A 84 -16.20 7.55 5.66
C LEU A 84 -15.85 7.56 7.16
N GLY A 85 -14.65 7.11 7.54
CA GLY A 85 -14.19 6.99 8.92
C GLY A 85 -14.62 5.69 9.61
N LEU A 86 -15.11 4.72 8.86
CA LEU A 86 -15.56 3.42 9.37
C LEU A 86 -14.41 2.40 9.31
N PHE A 87 -14.24 1.63 10.39
CA PHE A 87 -13.27 0.54 10.43
C PHE A 87 -13.84 -0.71 9.76
N GLU A 88 -13.12 -1.28 8.81
CA GLU A 88 -13.50 -2.54 8.14
C GLU A 88 -13.33 -3.70 9.13
N GLU A 89 -14.42 -4.08 9.78
CA GLU A 89 -14.41 -5.13 10.81
C GLU A 89 -14.10 -6.51 10.19
N ASP A 90 -14.53 -6.73 8.94
CA ASP A 90 -14.36 -7.98 8.22
C ASP A 90 -13.03 -8.05 7.46
N VAL A 91 -12.05 -7.19 7.79
CA VAL A 91 -10.78 -7.07 7.04
C VAL A 91 -9.99 -8.37 6.95
N ALA A 92 -10.02 -9.21 7.98
CA ALA A 92 -9.34 -10.50 7.96
C ALA A 92 -9.99 -11.46 6.93
N GLU A 93 -11.31 -11.54 6.89
CA GLU A 93 -12.05 -12.32 5.91
C GLU A 93 -11.85 -11.79 4.49
N ILE A 94 -11.84 -10.48 4.31
CA ILE A 94 -11.53 -9.82 3.03
C ILE A 94 -10.14 -10.23 2.54
N ALA A 95 -9.14 -10.22 3.42
CA ALA A 95 -7.79 -10.64 3.08
C ALA A 95 -7.73 -12.12 2.69
N GLU A 96 -8.38 -13.01 3.44
CA GLU A 96 -8.44 -14.45 3.13
C GLU A 96 -9.07 -14.72 1.76
N ILE A 97 -10.15 -14.01 1.41
CA ILE A 97 -10.81 -14.16 0.10
C ILE A 97 -9.83 -13.82 -1.03
N VAL A 98 -9.11 -12.71 -0.91
CA VAL A 98 -8.16 -12.24 -1.94
C VAL A 98 -6.95 -13.16 -2.02
N HIS A 99 -6.39 -13.57 -0.88
CA HIS A 99 -5.28 -14.53 -0.81
C HIS A 99 -5.67 -15.90 -1.40
N GLY A 100 -6.94 -16.30 -1.29
CA GLY A 100 -7.45 -17.56 -1.82
C GLY A 100 -7.28 -17.73 -3.34
N VAL A 101 -7.10 -16.63 -4.07
CA VAL A 101 -6.78 -16.64 -5.51
C VAL A 101 -5.34 -16.19 -5.80
N ASP A 102 -4.47 -16.19 -4.78
CA ASP A 102 -3.09 -15.71 -4.87
C ASP A 102 -3.02 -14.21 -5.24
N GLY A 103 -4.05 -13.44 -4.90
CA GLY A 103 -4.06 -11.99 -4.96
C GLY A 103 -3.33 -11.38 -3.75
N LEU A 104 -2.93 -10.12 -3.86
CA LEU A 104 -2.28 -9.38 -2.77
C LEU A 104 -3.19 -8.30 -2.21
N VAL A 105 -3.10 -8.06 -0.90
CA VAL A 105 -3.89 -7.02 -0.23
C VAL A 105 -3.03 -5.81 0.08
N TYR A 106 -3.44 -4.67 -0.47
CA TYR A 106 -2.73 -3.41 -0.35
C TYR A 106 -3.45 -2.47 0.62
N TYR A 107 -2.72 -1.96 1.61
CA TYR A 107 -3.20 -0.96 2.55
C TYR A 107 -2.85 0.45 2.09
N ASP A 108 -3.88 1.26 1.79
CA ASP A 108 -3.72 2.70 1.66
C ASP A 108 -3.66 3.34 3.06
N GLY A 109 -2.47 3.72 3.47
CA GLY A 109 -2.19 4.26 4.79
C GLY A 109 -2.52 5.75 4.95
N ALA A 110 -3.40 6.31 4.10
CA ALA A 110 -3.83 7.70 4.22
C ALA A 110 -4.49 7.98 5.57
N ASN A 111 -5.17 6.99 6.16
CA ASN A 111 -5.87 7.07 7.44
C ASN A 111 -5.15 6.32 8.58
N LEU A 112 -3.87 5.99 8.42
CA LEU A 112 -3.06 5.27 9.42
C LEU A 112 -3.05 5.95 10.80
N ASN A 113 -3.21 7.27 10.85
CA ASN A 113 -3.28 8.03 12.10
C ASN A 113 -4.40 7.55 13.05
N ALA A 114 -5.49 7.01 12.52
CA ALA A 114 -6.61 6.52 13.33
C ALA A 114 -6.28 5.21 14.07
N ILE A 115 -5.34 4.41 13.56
CA ILE A 115 -4.99 3.10 14.11
C ILE A 115 -3.55 3.04 14.65
N LEU A 116 -2.82 4.17 14.61
CA LEU A 116 -1.43 4.24 15.05
C LEU A 116 -1.30 3.87 16.53
N GLY A 117 -0.43 2.88 16.82
CA GLY A 117 -0.25 2.36 18.18
C GLY A 117 -1.37 1.40 18.65
N VAL A 118 -2.39 1.15 17.85
CA VAL A 118 -3.53 0.27 18.18
C VAL A 118 -3.42 -1.07 17.46
N VAL A 119 -3.25 -1.05 16.13
CA VAL A 119 -3.13 -2.26 15.32
C VAL A 119 -2.12 -2.04 14.17
N ARG A 120 -1.43 -3.12 13.80
CA ARG A 120 -0.50 -3.09 12.66
C ARG A 120 -1.19 -3.62 11.41
N PRO A 121 -1.05 -2.97 10.25
CA PRO A 121 -1.66 -3.45 9.00
C PRO A 121 -1.31 -4.90 8.65
N GLY A 122 -0.08 -5.34 8.88
CA GLY A 122 0.32 -6.74 8.66
C GLY A 122 -0.47 -7.76 9.47
N ASP A 123 -0.91 -7.41 10.69
CA ASP A 123 -1.73 -8.30 11.54
C ASP A 123 -3.17 -8.41 11.03
N MET A 124 -3.60 -7.51 10.16
CA MET A 124 -4.90 -7.54 9.48
C MET A 124 -4.87 -8.27 8.12
N GLY A 125 -3.71 -8.81 7.71
CA GLY A 125 -3.56 -9.53 6.45
C GLY A 125 -3.12 -8.68 5.26
N PHE A 126 -2.64 -7.45 5.48
CA PHE A 126 -2.11 -6.63 4.39
C PHE A 126 -0.67 -7.03 4.03
N ASP A 127 -0.42 -7.18 2.72
CA ASP A 127 0.89 -7.55 2.16
C ASP A 127 1.76 -6.35 1.85
N ILE A 128 1.13 -5.26 1.43
CA ILE A 128 1.77 -4.01 1.01
C ILE A 128 1.09 -2.86 1.73
N VAL A 129 1.90 -1.95 2.27
CA VAL A 129 1.41 -0.76 2.97
C VAL A 129 2.17 0.45 2.46
N HIS A 130 1.48 1.54 2.11
CA HIS A 130 2.11 2.84 2.10
C HIS A 130 1.61 3.70 3.27
N SER A 131 2.44 4.57 3.78
CA SER A 131 2.04 5.59 4.75
C SER A 131 2.26 6.99 4.22
N ASN A 132 1.38 7.91 4.62
CA ASN A 132 1.50 9.32 4.25
C ASN A 132 2.20 10.07 5.40
N LEU A 133 3.50 10.37 5.26
CA LEU A 133 4.26 11.06 6.30
C LEU A 133 3.71 12.46 6.59
N HIS A 134 3.12 13.09 5.59
CA HIS A 134 2.48 14.40 5.67
C HIS A 134 1.05 14.37 6.25
N LYS A 135 0.55 13.22 6.66
CA LYS A 135 -0.74 13.04 7.36
C LYS A 135 -0.50 12.51 8.78
N THR A 136 0.02 11.30 8.89
CA THR A 136 0.16 10.57 10.16
C THR A 136 1.31 11.08 11.04
N PHE A 137 2.41 11.59 10.44
CA PHE A 137 3.66 11.86 11.15
C PHE A 137 4.02 13.35 11.23
N ALA A 138 3.01 14.20 11.38
CA ALA A 138 3.13 15.64 11.70
C ALA A 138 4.03 16.44 10.73
N THR A 139 4.09 16.07 9.47
CA THR A 139 4.82 16.83 8.47
C THR A 139 3.88 17.79 7.73
N PRO A 140 4.11 19.10 7.74
CA PRO A 140 3.27 20.05 7.04
C PRO A 140 3.24 19.76 5.54
N HIS A 141 2.04 19.65 4.96
CA HIS A 141 1.85 19.43 3.52
C HIS A 141 1.55 20.72 2.75
N GLY A 142 1.07 21.75 3.45
CA GLY A 142 0.89 23.09 2.88
C GLY A 142 -0.10 23.16 1.72
N GLY A 143 -1.19 22.37 1.75
CA GLY A 143 -2.22 22.39 0.70
C GLY A 143 -1.75 21.82 -0.65
N GLY A 144 -0.90 20.79 -0.64
CA GLY A 144 -0.36 20.15 -1.83
C GLY A 144 1.16 20.34 -2.02
N GLY A 145 1.83 20.73 -0.95
CA GLY A 145 3.29 20.89 -0.90
C GLY A 145 4.05 19.58 -0.65
N PRO A 146 5.16 19.63 0.10
CA PRO A 146 6.03 18.48 0.28
C PRO A 146 5.31 17.31 0.95
N GLY A 147 5.60 16.09 0.49
CA GLY A 147 5.04 14.86 1.04
C GLY A 147 5.96 13.68 0.79
N ALA A 148 5.66 12.54 1.39
CA ALA A 148 6.31 11.28 1.12
C ALA A 148 5.34 10.13 1.41
N GLY A 149 5.51 9.03 0.66
CA GLY A 149 4.72 7.81 0.77
C GLY A 149 5.64 6.59 0.83
N PRO A 150 6.36 6.36 1.96
CA PRO A 150 7.16 5.15 2.11
C PRO A 150 6.28 3.92 2.03
N VAL A 151 6.83 2.88 1.40
CA VAL A 151 6.17 1.59 1.21
C VAL A 151 6.88 0.54 2.06
N ALA A 152 6.09 -0.23 2.80
CA ALA A 152 6.53 -1.43 3.50
C ALA A 152 5.79 -2.64 2.92
N VAL A 153 6.42 -3.81 2.99
CA VAL A 153 5.89 -5.05 2.44
C VAL A 153 6.18 -6.22 3.37
N VAL A 154 5.41 -7.30 3.25
CA VAL A 154 5.72 -8.57 3.88
C VAL A 154 7.03 -9.13 3.33
N GLU A 155 7.70 -10.02 4.09
CA GLU A 155 9.06 -10.47 3.80
C GLU A 155 9.24 -11.04 2.40
N HIS A 156 8.31 -11.85 1.93
CA HIS A 156 8.42 -12.49 0.60
C HIS A 156 8.33 -11.50 -0.58
N LEU A 157 7.83 -10.27 -0.34
CA LEU A 157 7.79 -9.19 -1.32
C LEU A 157 9.02 -8.25 -1.25
N ALA A 158 9.85 -8.36 -0.21
CA ALA A 158 11.03 -7.52 -0.05
C ALA A 158 12.01 -7.56 -1.24
N PRO A 159 12.21 -8.69 -1.96
CA PRO A 159 13.03 -8.72 -3.16
C PRO A 159 12.57 -7.80 -4.28
N PHE A 160 11.30 -7.40 -4.31
CA PHE A 160 10.71 -6.54 -5.34
C PHE A 160 10.75 -5.05 -5.01
N LEU A 161 11.16 -4.67 -3.80
CA LEU A 161 11.23 -3.26 -3.40
C LEU A 161 12.03 -2.41 -4.39
N PRO A 162 11.65 -1.15 -4.60
CA PRO A 162 12.46 -0.22 -5.39
C PRO A 162 13.84 -0.06 -4.76
N GLY A 163 14.85 0.14 -5.58
CA GLY A 163 16.23 0.26 -5.12
C GLY A 163 16.93 1.52 -5.64
N PRO A 164 18.19 1.75 -5.16
CA PRO A 164 18.88 0.96 -4.15
C PRO A 164 18.36 1.20 -2.73
N VAL A 165 18.45 0.17 -1.87
CA VAL A 165 18.10 0.27 -0.45
C VAL A 165 19.37 0.22 0.42
N PRO A 166 19.40 0.91 1.58
CA PRO A 166 20.54 0.82 2.48
C PRO A 166 20.52 -0.52 3.21
N ARG A 167 21.62 -1.25 3.18
CA ARG A 167 21.84 -2.49 3.93
C ARG A 167 23.00 -2.30 4.90
N ARG A 168 22.81 -2.68 6.17
CA ARG A 168 23.90 -2.71 7.15
C ARG A 168 24.79 -3.92 6.88
N THR A 169 26.08 -3.68 6.82
CA THR A 169 27.14 -4.70 6.68
C THR A 169 28.15 -4.52 7.82
N PRO A 170 29.08 -5.48 8.06
CA PRO A 170 30.15 -5.31 9.02
C PRO A 170 30.99 -4.03 8.80
N ASP A 171 31.17 -3.64 7.55
CA ASP A 171 31.96 -2.47 7.14
C ASP A 171 31.16 -1.16 7.11
N GLY A 172 29.90 -1.16 7.57
CA GLY A 172 29.02 0.01 7.55
C GLY A 172 27.75 -0.16 6.71
N ILE A 173 27.25 0.93 6.15
CA ILE A 173 26.04 0.93 5.32
C ILE A 173 26.43 0.91 3.84
N ARG A 174 25.88 -0.07 3.09
CA ARG A 174 26.01 -0.13 1.63
C ARG A 174 24.65 0.00 0.95
N TRP A 175 24.63 0.60 -0.22
CA TRP A 175 23.46 0.68 -1.08
C TRP A 175 23.42 -0.54 -1.99
N VAL A 176 22.34 -1.31 -1.92
CA VAL A 176 22.14 -2.54 -2.70
C VAL A 176 20.82 -2.50 -3.46
N MET A 177 20.83 -3.03 -4.67
CA MET A 177 19.58 -3.30 -5.40
C MET A 177 18.98 -4.61 -4.87
N PRO A 178 17.69 -4.64 -4.50
CA PRO A 178 17.00 -5.90 -4.25
C PRO A 178 17.02 -6.79 -5.51
N GLU A 179 17.05 -8.11 -5.32
CA GLU A 179 17.31 -9.09 -6.39
C GLU A 179 16.31 -9.01 -7.56
N ARG A 180 15.05 -8.76 -7.25
CA ARG A 180 13.93 -8.66 -8.21
C ARG A 180 13.33 -7.26 -8.24
N SER A 181 14.12 -6.27 -7.86
CA SER A 181 13.67 -4.88 -7.72
C SER A 181 12.90 -4.39 -8.94
N ILE A 182 11.80 -3.68 -8.69
CA ILE A 182 11.08 -2.94 -9.73
C ILE A 182 11.88 -1.74 -10.30
N GLY A 183 13.11 -1.54 -9.83
CA GLY A 183 13.97 -0.44 -10.25
C GLY A 183 13.79 0.81 -9.39
N ARG A 184 14.04 1.98 -9.96
CA ARG A 184 13.89 3.27 -9.29
C ARG A 184 12.53 3.86 -9.63
N VAL A 185 11.71 4.08 -8.61
CA VAL A 185 10.40 4.74 -8.77
C VAL A 185 10.52 6.25 -8.64
N HIS A 186 11.51 6.74 -7.89
CA HIS A 186 11.74 8.17 -7.67
C HIS A 186 13.22 8.55 -7.90
N GLY A 187 13.47 9.81 -8.30
CA GLY A 187 14.83 10.30 -8.60
C GLY A 187 15.77 10.36 -7.40
N HIS A 188 15.23 10.48 -6.19
CA HIS A 188 15.97 10.51 -4.92
C HIS A 188 15.35 9.53 -3.92
N HIS A 189 16.04 9.34 -2.78
CA HIS A 189 15.57 8.46 -1.68
C HIS A 189 14.41 9.07 -0.86
N GLY A 190 13.55 9.81 -1.50
CA GLY A 190 12.42 10.49 -0.91
C GLY A 190 12.72 11.97 -0.57
N ASN A 191 11.74 12.62 0.06
CA ASN A 191 11.83 14.01 0.47
C ASN A 191 12.51 14.08 1.85
N PHE A 192 13.82 14.37 1.88
CA PHE A 192 14.65 14.27 3.09
C PHE A 192 14.07 15.00 4.29
N LEU A 193 13.63 16.26 4.15
CA LEU A 193 13.09 17.02 5.28
C LEU A 193 11.77 16.44 5.79
N VAL A 194 10.94 15.90 4.93
CA VAL A 194 9.68 15.20 5.31
C VAL A 194 10.01 13.94 6.11
N VAL A 195 10.97 13.15 5.63
CA VAL A 195 11.41 11.92 6.31
C VAL A 195 12.03 12.25 7.68
N LEU A 196 12.89 13.28 7.73
CA LEU A 196 13.54 13.69 8.98
C LEU A 196 12.52 14.16 10.03
N ARG A 197 11.52 14.96 9.63
CA ARG A 197 10.46 15.40 10.54
C ARG A 197 9.63 14.23 11.06
N ALA A 198 9.24 13.30 10.18
CA ALA A 198 8.52 12.09 10.57
C ALA A 198 9.33 11.24 11.56
N LEU A 199 10.63 11.05 11.30
CA LEU A 199 11.53 10.33 12.21
C LEU A 199 11.62 11.01 13.59
N THR A 200 11.73 12.35 13.61
CA THR A 200 11.76 13.13 14.85
C THR A 200 10.47 12.96 15.63
N TYR A 201 9.33 13.05 14.94
CA TYR A 201 8.01 12.84 15.55
C TYR A 201 7.90 11.45 16.18
N MET A 202 8.24 10.39 15.44
CA MET A 202 8.21 9.01 15.96
C MET A 202 9.13 8.83 17.19
N ARG A 203 10.34 9.42 17.16
CA ARG A 203 11.27 9.32 18.28
C ARG A 203 10.85 10.14 19.50
N ALA A 204 10.07 11.19 19.32
CA ALA A 204 9.58 12.01 20.41
C ALA A 204 8.40 11.37 21.15
N LEU A 205 7.62 10.54 20.46
CA LEU A 205 6.45 9.87 21.04
C LEU A 205 6.75 8.47 21.59
N GLY A 206 7.80 7.82 21.16
CA GLY A 206 8.22 6.48 21.56
C GLY A 206 7.87 5.39 20.57
#